data_df776491c30bea3ca63d3e91564ed308
#
_entry.id   df776491c30bea3ca63d3e91564ed308
#
_cell.length_a   1.000
_cell.length_b   1.000
_cell.length_c   1.000
_cell.angle_alpha   90.00
_cell.angle_beta   90.00
_cell.angle_gamma   90.00
#
_symmetry.space_group_name_H-M   'P 1'
#
loop_
_entity.id
_entity.type
_entity.pdbx_description
1 polymer ?
#
loop_
_entity_poly.entity_id
_entity_poly.type
_entity_poly.pdbx_seq_one_letter_code
_entity_poly.pdbx_strand_id
1 'polypeptide(L)'
;YTQKLFCVVNRYDLRKEFPALTLRRTALKSCVDEILWIWQKKSNNIHDLHSHIWDSWADENGSIGKAYGYQMAKKYKFAQGEIDQVDRVIYDLKNNPFSRRIMTNIYNHHDLSEMGLYPCAYSMTFNVTEGENGKLVLNGILNQRSQDVLTANNWNVVQYSVLMHMLAQVCDMEVGEFTS
;
A
#
# COMPACT_ATOMS: atom_id res chain seq x y z
N TYR A 1 16.65 -14.09 19.75
CA TYR A 1 15.31 -14.67 20.01
C TYR A 1 14.26 -13.66 19.54
N THR A 2 13.28 -14.14 18.76
CA THR A 2 12.15 -13.35 18.28
C THR A 2 10.91 -13.71 19.08
N GLN A 3 10.23 -12.72 19.64
CA GLN A 3 8.89 -12.90 20.19
C GLN A 3 7.87 -12.70 19.05
N LYS A 4 6.90 -13.60 18.94
CA LYS A 4 5.87 -13.56 17.90
C LYS A 4 4.50 -13.49 18.52
N LEU A 5 3.64 -12.65 17.91
CA LEU A 5 2.18 -12.72 18.05
C LEU A 5 1.61 -13.05 16.68
N PHE A 6 0.56 -13.86 16.67
CA PHE A 6 -0.16 -14.20 15.45
C PHE A 6 -1.52 -13.47 15.46
N CYS A 7 -1.88 -12.90 14.33
CA CYS A 7 -3.15 -12.18 14.13
C CYS A 7 -3.31 -10.96 15.05
N VAL A 8 -2.54 -9.91 14.78
CA VAL A 8 -2.73 -8.61 15.42
C VAL A 8 -3.53 -7.73 14.46
N VAL A 9 -4.51 -6.99 14.97
CA VAL A 9 -5.33 -6.06 14.19
C VAL A 9 -5.31 -4.70 14.87
N ASN A 10 -4.88 -3.68 14.14
CA ASN A 10 -4.90 -2.28 14.57
C ASN A 10 -5.87 -1.49 13.68
N ARG A 11 -6.66 -0.61 14.29
CA ARG A 11 -7.61 0.25 13.59
C ARG A 11 -7.31 1.71 13.87
N TYR A 12 -7.33 2.52 12.82
CA TYR A 12 -7.05 3.95 12.86
C TYR A 12 -8.16 4.72 12.16
N ASP A 13 -8.81 5.63 12.87
CA ASP A 13 -9.78 6.54 12.27
C ASP A 13 -9.06 7.79 11.72
N LEU A 14 -8.78 7.76 10.42
CA LEU A 14 -8.00 8.81 9.75
C LEU A 14 -8.74 10.15 9.66
N ARG A 15 -10.03 10.19 10.00
CA ARG A 15 -10.80 11.43 10.13
C ARG A 15 -10.46 12.20 11.40
N LYS A 16 -9.98 11.49 12.43
CA LYS A 16 -9.68 12.07 13.75
C LYS A 16 -8.23 12.45 13.91
N GLU A 17 -7.34 11.56 13.49
CA GLU A 17 -5.90 11.76 13.64
C GLU A 17 -5.10 10.98 12.62
N PHE A 18 -3.90 11.46 12.32
CA PHE A 18 -2.95 10.75 11.48
C PHE A 18 -2.09 9.83 12.37
N PRO A 19 -2.01 8.50 12.10
CA PRO A 19 -1.41 7.51 12.99
C PRO A 19 0.13 7.49 12.87
N ALA A 20 0.80 8.56 13.27
CA ALA A 20 2.25 8.62 13.40
C ALA A 20 2.63 8.32 14.85
N LEU A 21 3.28 7.18 15.10
CA LEU A 21 3.73 6.82 16.44
C LEU A 21 4.84 7.78 16.92
N THR A 22 4.78 8.15 18.20
CA THR A 22 5.70 9.12 18.81
C THR A 22 6.88 8.47 19.54
N LEU A 23 6.82 7.16 19.80
CA LEU A 23 7.89 6.42 20.48
C LEU A 23 9.20 6.33 19.67
N ARG A 24 9.13 6.57 18.39
CA ARG A 24 10.26 6.59 17.47
C ARG A 24 10.06 7.69 16.43
N ARG A 25 11.17 8.32 16.02
CA ARG A 25 11.13 9.31 14.94
C ARG A 25 10.62 8.67 13.65
N THR A 26 9.58 9.25 13.07
CA THR A 26 9.03 8.86 11.77
C THR A 26 9.75 9.62 10.67
N ALA A 27 10.35 8.88 9.73
CA ALA A 27 10.97 9.44 8.52
C ALA A 27 9.90 9.69 7.44
N LEU A 28 9.00 10.64 7.67
CA LEU A 28 7.81 10.88 6.83
C LEU A 28 8.15 11.03 5.35
N LYS A 29 9.20 11.80 5.03
CA LYS A 29 9.61 12.01 3.62
C LYS A 29 9.95 10.69 2.93
N SER A 30 10.72 9.82 3.60
CA SER A 30 11.09 8.51 3.05
C SER A 30 9.90 7.56 2.96
N CYS A 31 8.95 7.62 3.92
CA CYS A 31 7.71 6.85 3.86
C CYS A 31 6.88 7.25 2.62
N VAL A 32 6.74 8.56 2.37
CA VAL A 32 6.00 9.08 1.21
C VAL A 32 6.71 8.73 -0.09
N ASP A 33 8.03 8.91 -0.16
CA ASP A 33 8.83 8.59 -1.34
C ASP A 33 8.68 7.11 -1.73
N GLU A 34 8.76 6.20 -0.76
CA GLU A 34 8.62 4.77 -1.01
C GLU A 34 7.20 4.38 -1.45
N ILE A 35 6.15 4.91 -0.83
CA ILE A 35 4.78 4.58 -1.26
C ILE A 35 4.49 5.10 -2.67
N LEU A 36 5.04 6.27 -3.04
CA LEU A 36 4.96 6.80 -4.40
C LEU A 36 5.79 5.97 -5.38
N TRP A 37 6.95 5.48 -4.98
CA TRP A 37 7.78 4.60 -5.78
C TRP A 37 7.05 3.29 -6.12
N ILE A 38 6.33 2.70 -5.14
CA ILE A 38 5.58 1.46 -5.32
C ILE A 38 4.29 1.69 -6.14
N TRP A 39 3.48 2.70 -5.78
CA TRP A 39 2.12 2.84 -6.28
C TRP A 39 1.99 3.79 -7.48
N GLN A 40 2.77 4.86 -7.54
CA GLN A 40 2.68 5.85 -8.61
C GLN A 40 3.72 5.58 -9.71
N LYS A 41 5.00 5.51 -9.35
CA LYS A 41 6.07 5.18 -10.30
C LYS A 41 5.99 3.72 -10.76
N LYS A 42 5.47 2.84 -9.89
CA LYS A 42 5.36 1.39 -10.14
C LYS A 42 6.72 0.80 -10.52
N SER A 43 7.77 1.27 -9.86
CA SER A 43 9.16 0.88 -10.14
C SER A 43 9.63 -0.20 -9.18
N ASN A 44 10.58 -1.00 -9.64
CA ASN A 44 11.36 -1.95 -8.87
C ASN A 44 12.85 -1.62 -8.86
N ASN A 45 13.24 -0.42 -9.33
CA ASN A 45 14.61 0.03 -9.38
C ASN A 45 14.87 1.08 -8.30
N ILE A 46 15.90 0.86 -7.47
CA ILE A 46 16.25 1.75 -6.35
C ILE A 46 16.74 3.13 -6.81
N HIS A 47 17.17 3.28 -8.07
CA HIS A 47 17.56 4.59 -8.62
C HIS A 47 16.38 5.55 -8.81
N ASP A 48 15.15 5.03 -8.77
CA ASP A 48 13.92 5.84 -8.78
C ASP A 48 13.46 6.24 -7.37
N LEU A 49 14.17 5.79 -6.33
CA LEU A 49 13.89 6.03 -4.92
C LEU A 49 14.99 6.92 -4.32
N HIS A 50 14.62 7.93 -3.52
CA HIS A 50 15.60 8.82 -2.90
C HIS A 50 16.19 8.26 -1.60
N SER A 51 15.51 7.32 -0.95
CA SER A 51 16.00 6.68 0.28
C SER A 51 16.80 5.42 -0.03
N HIS A 52 17.72 5.06 0.87
CA HIS A 52 18.62 3.91 0.72
C HIS A 52 18.12 2.64 1.43
N ILE A 53 16.83 2.59 1.78
CA ILE A 53 16.29 1.48 2.58
C ILE A 53 16.21 0.16 1.83
N TRP A 54 16.27 0.17 0.50
CA TRP A 54 16.21 -1.00 -0.35
C TRP A 54 17.55 -1.45 -0.92
N ASP A 55 18.65 -0.74 -0.68
CA ASP A 55 19.97 -0.99 -1.27
C ASP A 55 20.46 -2.43 -1.02
N SER A 56 20.20 -3.01 0.15
CA SER A 56 20.63 -4.36 0.49
C SER A 56 19.85 -5.49 -0.20
N TRP A 57 18.74 -5.17 -0.86
CA TRP A 57 17.92 -6.14 -1.61
C TRP A 57 18.01 -5.95 -3.13
N ALA A 58 18.72 -4.93 -3.57
CA ALA A 58 18.91 -4.65 -4.98
C ALA A 58 20.09 -5.46 -5.56
N ASP A 59 19.96 -5.85 -6.81
CA ASP A 59 21.03 -6.42 -7.60
C ASP A 59 22.02 -5.34 -8.08
N GLU A 60 23.02 -5.74 -8.86
CA GLU A 60 24.04 -4.85 -9.46
C GLU A 60 23.47 -3.76 -10.38
N ASN A 61 22.25 -3.96 -10.90
CA ASN A 61 21.54 -3.01 -11.74
C ASN A 61 20.56 -2.12 -10.95
N GLY A 62 20.52 -2.28 -9.64
CA GLY A 62 19.60 -1.57 -8.75
C GLY A 62 18.18 -2.11 -8.74
N SER A 63 17.95 -3.32 -9.26
CA SER A 63 16.62 -3.94 -9.28
C SER A 63 16.38 -4.79 -8.03
N ILE A 64 15.19 -4.67 -7.43
CA ILE A 64 14.69 -5.59 -6.40
C ILE A 64 13.91 -6.78 -6.99
N GLY A 65 14.07 -7.03 -8.28
CA GLY A 65 13.39 -8.11 -8.99
C GLY A 65 11.90 -7.85 -9.22
N LYS A 66 11.12 -8.92 -9.30
CA LYS A 66 9.67 -8.84 -9.57
C LYS A 66 8.83 -8.48 -8.34
N ALA A 67 9.40 -7.73 -7.38
CA ALA A 67 8.77 -7.34 -6.14
C ALA A 67 8.04 -5.98 -6.23
N TYR A 68 7.13 -5.75 -5.30
CA TYR A 68 6.42 -4.48 -5.04
C TYR A 68 5.97 -3.72 -6.30
N GLY A 69 6.67 -2.67 -6.71
CA GLY A 69 6.30 -1.82 -7.85
C GLY A 69 6.17 -2.59 -9.17
N TYR A 70 7.00 -3.61 -9.38
CA TYR A 70 6.86 -4.49 -10.55
C TYR A 70 5.48 -5.16 -10.61
N GLN A 71 4.99 -5.68 -9.50
CA GLN A 71 3.66 -6.30 -9.44
C GLN A 71 2.54 -5.28 -9.63
N MET A 72 2.73 -4.03 -9.19
CA MET A 72 1.79 -2.94 -9.43
C MET A 72 1.75 -2.51 -10.91
N ALA A 73 2.90 -2.55 -11.61
CA ALA A 73 3.00 -2.21 -13.03
C ALA A 73 2.42 -3.28 -13.98
N LYS A 74 2.27 -4.51 -13.49
CA LYS A 74 1.82 -5.65 -14.30
C LYS A 74 0.42 -5.43 -14.86
N LYS A 75 0.27 -5.52 -16.16
CA LYS A 75 -1.02 -5.32 -16.84
C LYS A 75 -1.85 -6.60 -16.84
N TYR A 76 -3.16 -6.44 -16.68
CA TYR A 76 -4.15 -7.50 -16.71
C TYR A 76 -5.29 -7.11 -17.65
N LYS A 77 -5.93 -8.11 -18.27
CA LYS A 77 -7.11 -7.91 -19.10
C LYS A 77 -8.35 -7.74 -18.24
N PHE A 78 -9.00 -6.60 -18.36
CA PHE A 78 -10.31 -6.28 -17.81
C PHE A 78 -11.27 -5.91 -18.93
N ALA A 79 -12.56 -5.73 -18.62
CA ALA A 79 -13.54 -5.26 -19.59
C ALA A 79 -13.20 -3.86 -20.15
N GLN A 80 -12.46 -3.07 -19.38
CA GLN A 80 -12.00 -1.72 -19.75
C GLN A 80 -10.70 -1.70 -20.57
N GLY A 81 -10.09 -2.85 -20.82
CA GLY A 81 -8.81 -2.96 -21.51
C GLY A 81 -7.69 -3.55 -20.65
N GLU A 82 -6.45 -3.40 -21.11
CA GLU A 82 -5.26 -3.83 -20.36
C GLU A 82 -4.79 -2.71 -19.44
N ILE A 83 -5.06 -2.86 -18.14
CA ILE A 83 -4.68 -1.91 -17.09
C ILE A 83 -4.02 -2.63 -15.93
N ASP A 84 -3.26 -1.89 -15.12
CA ASP A 84 -2.66 -2.44 -13.91
C ASP A 84 -3.61 -2.35 -12.71
N GLN A 85 -3.15 -2.91 -11.57
CA GLN A 85 -3.97 -2.99 -10.36
C GLN A 85 -4.31 -1.62 -9.78
N VAL A 86 -3.41 -0.63 -9.87
CA VAL A 86 -3.63 0.71 -9.31
C VAL A 86 -4.67 1.44 -10.13
N ASP A 87 -4.53 1.41 -11.46
CA ASP A 87 -5.49 2.03 -12.38
C ASP A 87 -6.87 1.37 -12.23
N ARG A 88 -6.90 0.04 -12.01
CA ARG A 88 -8.13 -0.70 -11.73
C ARG A 88 -8.81 -0.25 -10.45
N VAL A 89 -8.06 -0.09 -9.36
CA VAL A 89 -8.58 0.41 -8.08
C VAL A 89 -9.19 1.80 -8.25
N ILE A 90 -8.47 2.72 -8.88
CA ILE A 90 -8.96 4.09 -9.11
C ILE A 90 -10.23 4.08 -9.98
N TYR A 91 -10.24 3.26 -11.05
CA TYR A 91 -11.40 3.11 -11.91
C TYR A 91 -12.64 2.62 -11.13
N ASP A 92 -12.47 1.55 -10.32
CA ASP A 92 -13.58 0.97 -9.57
C ASP A 92 -14.07 1.91 -8.46
N LEU A 93 -13.17 2.60 -7.74
CA LEU A 93 -13.56 3.61 -6.75
C LEU A 93 -14.41 4.73 -7.36
N LYS A 94 -14.07 5.17 -8.58
CA LYS A 94 -14.83 6.25 -9.27
C LYS A 94 -16.13 5.79 -9.90
N ASN A 95 -16.20 4.56 -10.42
CA ASN A 95 -17.32 4.12 -11.26
C ASN A 95 -18.22 3.08 -10.57
N ASN A 96 -17.71 2.38 -9.57
CA ASN A 96 -18.43 1.34 -8.81
C ASN A 96 -17.97 1.28 -7.35
N PRO A 97 -18.09 2.39 -6.60
CA PRO A 97 -17.47 2.55 -5.28
C PRO A 97 -17.92 1.48 -4.26
N PHE A 98 -19.14 0.99 -4.35
CA PHE A 98 -19.69 -0.02 -3.42
C PHE A 98 -19.32 -1.47 -3.80
N SER A 99 -18.45 -1.66 -4.79
CA SER A 99 -17.96 -2.98 -5.16
C SER A 99 -17.14 -3.60 -4.02
N ARG A 100 -17.40 -4.88 -3.73
CA ARG A 100 -16.62 -5.69 -2.77
C ARG A 100 -15.38 -6.33 -3.38
N ARG A 101 -14.96 -5.89 -4.58
CA ARG A 101 -13.87 -6.46 -5.38
C ARG A 101 -12.71 -5.48 -5.58
N ILE A 102 -12.71 -4.36 -4.86
CA ILE A 102 -11.69 -3.32 -5.00
C ILE A 102 -10.50 -3.71 -4.12
N MET A 103 -9.46 -4.24 -4.74
CA MET A 103 -8.28 -4.70 -4.02
C MET A 103 -7.05 -4.77 -4.92
N THR A 104 -5.89 -4.76 -4.29
CA THR A 104 -4.61 -5.11 -4.90
C THR A 104 -4.00 -6.32 -4.22
N ASN A 105 -3.17 -7.09 -4.95
CA ASN A 105 -2.39 -8.18 -4.40
C ASN A 105 -1.06 -8.27 -5.15
N ILE A 106 0.04 -8.17 -4.40
CA ILE A 106 1.40 -8.23 -4.94
C ILE A 106 2.16 -9.50 -4.51
N TYR A 107 1.52 -10.39 -3.73
CA TYR A 107 2.09 -11.69 -3.40
C TYR A 107 1.77 -12.69 -4.51
N ASN A 108 2.56 -12.64 -5.56
CA ASN A 108 2.37 -13.50 -6.73
C ASN A 108 3.28 -14.72 -6.65
N HIS A 109 2.71 -15.88 -6.36
CA HIS A 109 3.46 -17.13 -6.20
C HIS A 109 4.30 -17.51 -7.42
N HIS A 110 3.87 -17.12 -8.62
CA HIS A 110 4.59 -17.41 -9.86
C HIS A 110 5.93 -16.67 -9.94
N ASP A 111 6.02 -15.48 -9.35
CA ASP A 111 7.16 -14.58 -9.45
C ASP A 111 8.03 -14.56 -8.16
N LEU A 112 7.67 -15.31 -7.10
CA LEU A 112 8.35 -15.22 -5.79
C LEU A 112 9.86 -15.49 -5.87
N SER A 113 10.29 -16.46 -6.67
CA SER A 113 11.71 -16.81 -6.81
C SER A 113 12.56 -15.71 -7.47
N GLU A 114 11.92 -14.74 -8.12
CA GLU A 114 12.56 -13.61 -8.78
C GLU A 114 12.39 -12.29 -7.99
N MET A 115 11.98 -12.36 -6.73
CA MET A 115 11.84 -11.21 -5.83
C MET A 115 13.03 -11.10 -4.90
N GLY A 116 13.64 -9.94 -4.80
CA GLY A 116 14.70 -9.67 -3.81
C GLY A 116 14.20 -9.80 -2.36
N LEU A 117 12.93 -9.45 -2.13
CA LEU A 117 12.24 -9.64 -0.85
C LEU A 117 10.76 -9.99 -1.11
N TYR A 118 10.27 -11.04 -0.45
CA TYR A 118 8.83 -11.38 -0.51
C TYR A 118 8.01 -10.31 0.20
N PRO A 119 6.92 -9.80 -0.44
CA PRO A 119 6.13 -8.72 0.12
C PRO A 119 5.59 -9.03 1.52
N CYS A 120 5.89 -8.17 2.49
CA CYS A 120 5.32 -8.21 3.83
C CYS A 120 3.92 -7.59 3.82
N ALA A 121 3.81 -6.34 3.38
CA ALA A 121 2.57 -5.65 3.07
C ALA A 121 2.12 -6.07 1.66
N TYR A 122 1.25 -7.06 1.54
CA TYR A 122 1.04 -7.76 0.28
C TYR A 122 -0.30 -7.48 -0.40
N SER A 123 -1.28 -6.97 0.30
CA SER A 123 -2.61 -6.73 -0.24
C SER A 123 -3.28 -5.55 0.44
N MET A 124 -3.94 -4.71 -0.36
CA MET A 124 -4.90 -3.71 0.10
C MET A 124 -6.30 -4.08 -0.36
N THR A 125 -7.26 -4.04 0.55
CA THR A 125 -8.69 -4.16 0.25
C THR A 125 -9.37 -2.86 0.59
N PHE A 126 -10.21 -2.34 -0.31
CA PHE A 126 -10.91 -1.09 -0.14
C PHE A 126 -12.41 -1.31 0.00
N ASN A 127 -13.04 -0.49 0.81
CA ASN A 127 -14.49 -0.43 0.99
C ASN A 127 -14.93 1.03 1.07
N VAL A 128 -16.07 1.34 0.49
CA VAL A 128 -16.65 2.68 0.51
C VAL A 128 -17.97 2.63 1.27
N THR A 129 -18.15 3.60 2.16
CA THR A 129 -19.39 3.81 2.91
C THR A 129 -19.93 5.21 2.64
N GLU A 130 -21.19 5.45 2.93
CA GLU A 130 -21.79 6.79 2.90
C GLU A 130 -21.55 7.48 4.24
N GLY A 131 -21.02 8.71 4.20
CA GLY A 131 -20.89 9.57 5.36
C GLY A 131 -22.21 10.30 5.68
N GLU A 132 -22.27 10.92 6.86
CA GLU A 132 -23.47 11.62 7.36
C GLU A 132 -23.93 12.78 6.46
N ASN A 133 -23.01 13.36 5.70
CA ASN A 133 -23.27 14.47 4.76
C ASN A 133 -23.53 14.00 3.31
N GLY A 134 -23.73 12.69 3.09
CA GLY A 134 -23.91 12.09 1.78
C GLY A 134 -22.63 11.97 0.95
N LYS A 135 -21.45 12.33 1.50
CA LYS A 135 -20.17 12.09 0.85
C LYS A 135 -19.73 10.64 1.01
N LEU A 136 -19.03 10.15 0.01
CA LEU A 136 -18.42 8.81 0.08
C LEU A 136 -17.19 8.83 0.95
N VAL A 137 -17.02 7.77 1.76
CA VAL A 137 -15.92 7.59 2.70
C VAL A 137 -15.13 6.35 2.34
N LEU A 138 -13.84 6.53 2.06
CA LEU A 138 -12.93 5.45 1.70
C LEU A 138 -12.34 4.81 2.95
N ASN A 139 -12.58 3.51 3.11
CA ASN A 139 -11.98 2.68 4.14
C ASN A 139 -11.01 1.67 3.50
N GLY A 140 -9.98 1.23 4.24
CA GLY A 140 -9.00 0.31 3.71
C GLY A 140 -8.44 -0.65 4.74
N ILE A 141 -8.09 -1.86 4.27
CA ILE A 141 -7.41 -2.88 5.07
C ILE A 141 -6.09 -3.22 4.38
N LEU A 142 -4.99 -3.08 5.12
CA LEU A 142 -3.68 -3.57 4.73
C LEU A 142 -3.46 -4.97 5.31
N ASN A 143 -3.29 -5.95 4.46
CA ASN A 143 -2.93 -7.29 4.88
C ASN A 143 -1.41 -7.47 4.85
N GLN A 144 -0.86 -7.89 5.98
CA GLN A 144 0.56 -8.14 6.16
C GLN A 144 0.78 -9.56 6.67
N ARG A 145 1.72 -10.29 6.04
CA ARG A 145 2.12 -11.64 6.49
C ARG A 145 3.16 -11.62 7.61
N SER A 146 3.82 -10.50 7.78
CA SER A 146 4.89 -10.30 8.75
C SER A 146 5.05 -8.80 9.01
N GLN A 147 5.28 -8.45 10.27
CA GLN A 147 5.51 -7.08 10.68
C GLN A 147 6.50 -7.03 11.84
N ASP A 148 7.58 -6.29 11.69
CA ASP A 148 8.42 -5.89 12.81
C ASP A 148 7.77 -4.69 13.49
N VAL A 149 7.21 -4.93 14.66
CA VAL A 149 6.41 -3.91 15.38
C VAL A 149 7.26 -2.70 15.78
N LEU A 150 8.53 -2.91 16.11
CA LEU A 150 9.41 -1.84 16.57
C LEU A 150 9.98 -1.01 15.41
N THR A 151 10.41 -1.66 14.34
CA THR A 151 11.17 -1.00 13.27
C THR A 151 10.33 -0.63 12.05
N ALA A 152 9.37 -1.47 11.66
CA ALA A 152 8.63 -1.33 10.41
C ALA A 152 7.14 -0.99 10.55
N ASN A 153 6.51 -1.25 11.71
CA ASN A 153 5.08 -0.99 11.87
C ASN A 153 4.73 0.49 11.66
N ASN A 154 5.42 1.39 12.34
CA ASN A 154 5.19 2.82 12.17
C ASN A 154 5.40 3.28 10.72
N TRP A 155 6.41 2.71 10.05
CA TRP A 155 6.69 3.00 8.65
C TRP A 155 5.51 2.63 7.74
N ASN A 156 5.05 1.38 7.80
CA ASN A 156 3.96 0.91 6.96
C ASN A 156 2.63 1.59 7.30
N VAL A 157 2.32 1.81 8.58
CA VAL A 157 1.09 2.51 8.99
C VAL A 157 1.07 3.92 8.41
N VAL A 158 2.17 4.67 8.50
CA VAL A 158 2.28 6.01 7.93
C VAL A 158 2.16 5.99 6.40
N GLN A 159 2.88 5.08 5.73
CA GLN A 159 2.83 4.95 4.26
C GLN A 159 1.41 4.73 3.75
N TYR A 160 0.73 3.73 4.29
CA TYR A 160 -0.60 3.34 3.80
C TYR A 160 -1.67 4.32 4.26
N SER A 161 -1.48 5.02 5.38
CA SER A 161 -2.36 6.15 5.73
C SER A 161 -2.23 7.30 4.73
N VAL A 162 -1.01 7.64 4.29
CA VAL A 162 -0.80 8.62 3.21
C VAL A 162 -1.47 8.15 1.92
N LEU A 163 -1.31 6.87 1.56
CA LEU A 163 -1.96 6.30 0.38
C LEU A 163 -3.49 6.43 0.45
N MET A 164 -4.10 6.16 1.61
CA MET A 164 -5.54 6.32 1.82
C MET A 164 -6.00 7.76 1.57
N HIS A 165 -5.28 8.75 2.10
CA HIS A 165 -5.58 10.17 1.85
C HIS A 165 -5.44 10.53 0.36
N MET A 166 -4.39 10.04 -0.32
CA MET A 166 -4.16 10.29 -1.74
C MET A 166 -5.27 9.68 -2.61
N LEU A 167 -5.65 8.43 -2.37
CA LEU A 167 -6.71 7.76 -3.12
C LEU A 167 -8.07 8.42 -2.87
N ALA A 168 -8.39 8.79 -1.62
CA ALA A 168 -9.60 9.52 -1.29
C ALA A 168 -9.67 10.84 -2.06
N GLN A 169 -8.58 11.63 -2.07
CA GLN A 169 -8.49 12.89 -2.81
C GLN A 169 -8.67 12.70 -4.33
N VAL A 170 -8.00 11.70 -4.92
CA VAL A 170 -8.08 11.42 -6.37
C VAL A 170 -9.48 10.96 -6.78
N CYS A 171 -10.21 10.31 -5.86
CA CYS A 171 -11.54 9.76 -6.10
C CYS A 171 -12.68 10.67 -5.60
N ASP A 172 -12.38 11.88 -5.11
CA ASP A 172 -13.33 12.83 -4.53
C ASP A 172 -14.15 12.24 -3.37
N MET A 173 -13.44 11.57 -2.45
CA MET A 173 -13.99 10.93 -1.26
C MET A 173 -13.36 11.51 0.01
N GLU A 174 -14.04 11.35 1.13
CA GLU A 174 -13.44 11.54 2.45
C GLU A 174 -12.64 10.30 2.82
N VAL A 175 -11.57 10.47 3.58
CA VAL A 175 -10.84 9.34 4.16
C VAL A 175 -11.59 8.82 5.38
N GLY A 176 -11.58 7.51 5.60
CA GLY A 176 -12.27 6.86 6.71
C GLY A 176 -11.34 6.06 7.61
N GLU A 177 -11.70 4.81 7.86
CA GLU A 177 -10.94 3.89 8.70
C GLU A 177 -9.83 3.20 7.88
N PHE A 178 -8.65 3.12 8.47
CA PHE A 178 -7.54 2.27 8.01
C PHE A 178 -7.29 1.18 9.04
N THR A 179 -7.22 -0.07 8.58
CA THR A 179 -6.93 -1.27 9.41
C THR A 179 -5.64 -1.94 8.92
N SER A 180 -4.77 -2.33 9.84
CA SER A 180 -3.54 -3.07 9.54
C SER A 180 -3.27 -4.19 10.54
#